data_9e250bb4ebc49e6fc4bad72deeeeed2a
#
_entry.id   9e250bb4ebc49e6fc4bad72deeeeed2a
#
_cell.length_a   1.000
_cell.length_b   1.000
_cell.length_c   1.000
_cell.angle_alpha   90.00
_cell.angle_beta   90.00
_cell.angle_gamma   90.00
#
_symmetry.space_group_name_H-M   'P 1'
#
loop_
_entity.id
_entity.type
_entity.pdbx_description
1 polymer ?
#
loop_
_entity_poly.entity_id
_entity_poly.type
_entity_poly.pdbx_seq_one_letter_code
_entity_poly.pdbx_strand_id
1 'polypeptide(L)'
;FLSSSVVASGYDMCAKALDMGWAGIVYKTIGFAKMNEVSPRFDILNKETTPYIGFKNLEQISDHPLEENLAILKKLKENYPTKIIVSSIMGESEDEWTALARLSEEAGVDMIECNFSCPQMTSHSMGSDVGTNPELIAKYTAAVRRGTKLPVLAKMTPNITNMEIPR
;
A
#
# COMPACT_ATOMS: atom_id res chain seq x y z
N PHE A 1 1.18 -4.57 13.93
CA PHE A 1 1.56 -3.76 12.78
C PHE A 1 0.53 -2.69 12.51
N LEU A 2 0.99 -1.48 12.18
CA LEU A 2 0.15 -0.46 11.58
C LEU A 2 0.02 -0.76 10.09
N SER A 3 -1.20 -0.94 9.57
CA SER A 3 -1.42 -1.26 8.16
C SER A 3 -1.29 -0.03 7.25
N SER A 4 -1.09 -0.27 5.94
CA SER A 4 -0.99 0.80 4.95
C SER A 4 -2.27 1.64 4.93
N SER A 5 -2.13 2.93 5.22
CA SER A 5 -3.23 3.88 5.39
C SER A 5 -2.69 5.30 5.46
N VAL A 6 -3.57 6.29 5.58
CA VAL A 6 -3.18 7.69 5.78
C VAL A 6 -2.31 7.92 7.02
N VAL A 7 -2.50 7.15 8.08
CA VAL A 7 -1.68 7.25 9.31
C VAL A 7 -0.32 6.53 9.19
N ALA A 8 -0.08 5.85 8.09
CA ALA A 8 1.21 5.27 7.73
C ALA A 8 1.83 5.97 6.50
N SER A 9 1.47 7.22 6.26
CA SER A 9 1.98 8.07 5.18
C SER A 9 2.88 9.16 5.77
N GLY A 10 4.13 9.18 5.36
CA GLY A 10 5.12 10.13 5.86
C GLY A 10 5.87 9.67 7.10
N TYR A 11 7.05 10.29 7.29
CA TYR A 11 8.00 9.90 8.34
C TYR A 11 7.43 10.07 9.76
N ASP A 12 6.89 11.25 10.06
CA ASP A 12 6.52 11.61 11.45
C ASP A 12 5.38 10.75 12.01
N MET A 13 4.38 10.43 11.18
CA MET A 13 3.29 9.56 11.60
C MET A 13 3.76 8.12 11.84
N CYS A 14 4.61 7.60 10.96
CA CYS A 14 5.21 6.27 11.11
C CYS A 14 6.11 6.20 12.35
N ALA A 15 6.99 7.19 12.54
CA ALA A 15 7.88 7.29 13.70
C ALA A 15 7.09 7.32 15.01
N LYS A 16 6.04 8.15 15.07
CA LYS A 16 5.16 8.22 16.25
C LYS A 16 4.53 6.86 16.59
N ALA A 17 4.07 6.12 15.60
CA ALA A 17 3.51 4.78 15.84
C ALA A 17 4.58 3.82 16.39
N LEU A 18 5.79 3.82 15.81
CA LEU A 18 6.90 2.97 16.26
C LEU A 18 7.35 3.32 17.68
N ASP A 19 7.39 4.62 18.04
CA ASP A 19 7.70 5.12 19.39
C ASP A 19 6.64 4.71 20.42
N MET A 20 5.37 4.60 20.00
CA MET A 20 4.26 4.10 20.81
C MET A 20 4.29 2.57 21.02
N GLY A 21 5.32 1.87 20.53
CA GLY A 21 5.52 0.44 20.77
C GLY A 21 5.03 -0.48 19.66
N TRP A 22 4.57 0.01 18.51
CA TRP A 22 4.25 -0.85 17.37
C TRP A 22 5.48 -1.64 16.92
N ALA A 23 5.30 -2.93 16.64
CA ALA A 23 6.38 -3.81 16.20
C ALA A 23 6.86 -3.52 14.77
N GLY A 24 6.01 -2.91 13.97
CA GLY A 24 6.32 -2.52 12.61
C GLY A 24 5.17 -1.77 11.94
N ILE A 25 5.43 -1.29 10.74
CA ILE A 25 4.47 -0.58 9.90
C ILE A 25 4.44 -1.17 8.50
N VAL A 26 3.29 -1.07 7.86
CA VAL A 26 3.15 -1.16 6.40
C VAL A 26 2.94 0.27 5.90
N TYR A 27 3.94 0.81 5.20
CA TYR A 27 3.90 2.18 4.68
C TYR A 27 2.78 2.33 3.63
N LYS A 28 2.19 3.53 3.52
CA LYS A 28 1.16 3.81 2.51
C LYS A 28 1.67 3.42 1.12
N THR A 29 0.82 2.77 0.34
CA THR A 29 1.18 2.22 -0.98
C THR A 29 1.84 3.26 -1.87
N ILE A 30 2.97 2.90 -2.46
CA ILE A 30 3.76 3.71 -3.39
C ILE A 30 3.67 3.17 -4.81
N GLY A 31 3.84 4.03 -5.79
CA GLY A 31 3.82 3.68 -7.21
C GLY A 31 4.52 4.73 -8.06
N PHE A 32 4.66 4.46 -9.36
CA PHE A 32 5.18 5.45 -10.31
C PHE A 32 4.13 6.51 -10.67
N ALA A 33 2.85 6.10 -10.70
CA ALA A 33 1.76 7.00 -11.02
C ALA A 33 1.53 8.02 -9.89
N LYS A 34 1.49 9.30 -10.23
CA LYS A 34 1.05 10.33 -9.30
C LYS A 34 -0.47 10.38 -9.30
N MET A 35 -1.07 10.13 -8.17
CA MET A 35 -2.51 10.18 -8.03
C MET A 35 -3.02 11.62 -7.95
N ASN A 36 -4.09 11.89 -8.68
CA ASN A 36 -4.83 13.14 -8.59
C ASN A 36 -6.07 12.90 -7.72
N GLU A 37 -5.89 13.02 -6.43
CA GLU A 37 -6.96 12.77 -5.47
C GLU A 37 -8.00 13.89 -5.49
N VAL A 38 -9.27 13.49 -5.54
CA VAL A 38 -10.40 14.43 -5.46
C VAL A 38 -10.65 14.86 -4.02
N SER A 39 -11.11 16.11 -3.86
CA SER A 39 -11.50 16.66 -2.55
C SER A 39 -13.02 16.85 -2.51
N PRO A 40 -13.72 16.54 -1.39
CA PRO A 40 -13.15 15.99 -0.14
C PRO A 40 -12.85 14.49 -0.24
N ARG A 41 -11.69 14.06 0.28
CA ARG A 41 -11.31 12.65 0.34
C ARG A 41 -12.07 11.86 1.38
N PHE A 42 -12.58 12.53 2.38
CA PHE A 42 -13.34 11.97 3.50
C PHE A 42 -14.71 12.62 3.58
N ASP A 43 -15.72 11.82 3.89
CA ASP A 43 -17.07 12.30 4.10
C ASP A 43 -17.75 11.49 5.21
N ILE A 44 -18.66 12.15 5.94
CA ILE A 44 -19.42 11.57 7.03
C ILE A 44 -20.90 11.70 6.70
N LEU A 45 -21.59 10.57 6.72
CA LEU A 45 -23.03 10.54 6.56
C LEU A 45 -23.70 10.71 7.94
N ASN A 46 -24.34 11.84 8.13
CA ASN A 46 -25.07 12.21 9.34
C ASN A 46 -26.56 12.42 9.04
N LYS A 47 -27.40 12.23 10.08
CA LYS A 47 -28.75 12.76 10.15
C LYS A 47 -28.85 13.62 11.40
N GLU A 48 -29.79 14.60 11.42
CA GLU A 48 -29.99 15.50 12.56
C GLU A 48 -30.16 14.77 13.89
N THR A 49 -30.84 13.61 13.87
CA THR A 49 -31.12 12.77 15.06
C THR A 49 -30.15 11.63 15.26
N THR A 50 -29.23 11.39 14.31
CA THR A 50 -28.27 10.26 14.37
C THR A 50 -26.89 10.78 13.95
N PRO A 51 -26.01 11.08 14.90
CA PRO A 51 -24.79 11.85 14.64
C PRO A 51 -23.75 11.14 13.78
N TYR A 52 -23.79 9.82 13.65
CA TYR A 52 -22.86 9.06 12.82
C TYR A 52 -23.51 7.78 12.30
N ILE A 53 -23.74 7.69 11.01
CA ILE A 53 -24.31 6.51 10.35
C ILE A 53 -23.45 5.93 9.24
N GLY A 54 -22.45 6.66 8.78
CA GLY A 54 -21.52 6.16 7.78
C GLY A 54 -20.31 7.06 7.61
N PHE A 55 -19.26 6.46 7.09
CA PHE A 55 -18.00 7.13 6.74
C PHE A 55 -17.56 6.66 5.36
N LYS A 56 -17.13 7.60 4.53
CA LYS A 56 -16.57 7.33 3.19
C LYS A 56 -15.18 7.92 3.10
N ASN A 57 -14.26 7.18 2.48
CA ASN A 57 -13.00 7.74 2.03
C ASN A 57 -12.73 7.40 0.56
N LEU A 58 -11.99 8.27 -0.11
CA LEU A 58 -11.55 8.13 -1.51
C LEU A 58 -10.02 8.09 -1.59
N GLU A 59 -9.36 7.66 -0.52
CA GLU A 59 -7.91 7.51 -0.48
C GLU A 59 -7.43 6.53 -1.54
N GLN A 60 -6.39 6.94 -2.24
CA GLN A 60 -5.66 6.13 -3.22
C GLN A 60 -4.28 5.75 -2.66
N ILE A 61 -3.28 5.60 -3.52
CA ILE A 61 -1.89 5.40 -3.11
C ILE A 61 -1.26 6.71 -2.65
N SER A 62 0.03 6.71 -2.28
CA SER A 62 0.73 7.91 -1.81
C SER A 62 0.68 9.03 -2.85
N ASP A 63 0.46 10.25 -2.39
CA ASP A 63 0.48 11.48 -3.16
C ASP A 63 1.89 12.12 -3.23
N HIS A 64 2.84 11.60 -2.46
CA HIS A 64 4.25 11.99 -2.56
C HIS A 64 4.92 11.37 -3.79
N PRO A 65 5.93 12.05 -4.37
CA PRO A 65 6.79 11.46 -5.39
C PRO A 65 7.46 10.15 -4.92
N LEU A 66 7.72 9.24 -5.86
CA LEU A 66 8.32 7.94 -5.53
C LEU A 66 9.66 8.07 -4.78
N GLU A 67 10.52 9.00 -5.23
CA GLU A 67 11.83 9.24 -4.63
C GLU A 67 11.73 9.71 -3.17
N GLU A 68 10.74 10.54 -2.87
CA GLU A 68 10.47 11.01 -1.52
C GLU A 68 9.99 9.87 -0.62
N ASN A 69 9.08 9.03 -1.11
CA ASN A 69 8.62 7.85 -0.40
C ASN A 69 9.76 6.88 -0.09
N LEU A 70 10.65 6.62 -1.07
CA LEU A 70 11.82 5.74 -0.88
C LEU A 70 12.80 6.33 0.14
N ALA A 71 13.03 7.64 0.11
CA ALA A 71 13.86 8.31 1.11
C ALA A 71 13.27 8.22 2.52
N ILE A 72 11.95 8.33 2.67
CA ILE A 72 11.25 8.14 3.95
C ILE A 72 11.39 6.70 4.44
N LEU A 73 11.17 5.70 3.59
CA LEU A 73 11.34 4.29 3.94
C LEU A 73 12.76 3.99 4.43
N LYS A 74 13.77 4.48 3.71
CA LYS A 74 15.18 4.37 4.11
C LYS A 74 15.43 4.99 5.48
N LYS A 75 15.00 6.23 5.69
CA LYS A 75 15.15 6.96 6.96
C LYS A 75 14.44 6.24 8.11
N LEU A 76 13.25 5.67 7.87
CA LEU A 76 12.55 4.87 8.88
C LEU A 76 13.36 3.65 9.27
N LYS A 77 13.91 2.90 8.32
CA LYS A 77 14.71 1.71 8.61
C LYS A 77 16.02 2.03 9.32
N GLU A 78 16.70 3.12 8.94
CA GLU A 78 17.92 3.60 9.61
C GLU A 78 17.66 3.98 11.08
N ASN A 79 16.55 4.67 11.36
CA ASN A 79 16.23 5.12 12.72
C ASN A 79 15.55 4.06 13.59
N TYR A 80 14.94 3.06 12.99
CA TYR A 80 14.23 1.96 13.66
C TYR A 80 14.72 0.58 13.18
N PRO A 81 16.03 0.26 13.34
CA PRO A 81 16.64 -0.94 12.75
C PRO A 81 16.04 -2.25 13.28
N THR A 82 15.46 -2.25 14.48
CA THR A 82 14.82 -3.43 15.11
C THR A 82 13.34 -3.58 14.78
N LYS A 83 12.74 -2.57 14.15
CA LYS A 83 11.33 -2.60 13.74
C LYS A 83 11.18 -3.12 12.32
N ILE A 84 10.03 -3.69 12.03
CA ILE A 84 9.71 -4.19 10.69
C ILE A 84 9.10 -3.07 9.84
N ILE A 85 9.74 -2.74 8.76
CA ILE A 85 9.26 -1.76 7.78
C ILE A 85 8.86 -2.51 6.51
N VAL A 86 7.59 -2.40 6.14
CA VAL A 86 7.03 -3.03 4.93
C VAL A 86 6.71 -1.94 3.92
N SER A 87 7.22 -2.08 2.70
CA SER A 87 6.82 -1.24 1.56
C SER A 87 5.59 -1.84 0.90
N SER A 88 4.46 -1.12 0.91
CA SER A 88 3.30 -1.46 0.10
C SER A 88 3.46 -0.84 -1.27
N ILE A 89 3.34 -1.63 -2.33
CA ILE A 89 3.60 -1.21 -3.71
C ILE A 89 2.41 -1.49 -4.62
N MET A 90 2.27 -0.69 -5.69
CA MET A 90 1.29 -0.87 -6.75
C MET A 90 1.85 -0.35 -8.08
N GLY A 91 1.84 -1.19 -9.11
CA GLY A 91 2.23 -0.85 -10.48
C GLY A 91 1.16 -1.22 -11.49
N GLU A 92 1.28 -0.73 -12.72
CA GLU A 92 0.37 -1.02 -13.85
C GLU A 92 0.91 -2.12 -14.77
N SER A 93 2.22 -2.39 -14.73
CA SER A 93 2.89 -3.36 -15.59
C SER A 93 3.85 -4.24 -14.80
N GLU A 94 4.23 -5.38 -15.36
CA GLU A 94 5.22 -6.28 -14.75
C GLU A 94 6.56 -5.55 -14.47
N ASP A 95 6.97 -4.68 -15.39
CA ASP A 95 8.21 -3.92 -15.24
C ASP A 95 8.15 -2.95 -14.06
N GLU A 96 7.00 -2.27 -13.89
CA GLU A 96 6.79 -1.39 -12.73
C GLU A 96 6.77 -2.17 -11.42
N TRP A 97 6.06 -3.29 -11.34
CA TRP A 97 6.03 -4.15 -10.16
C TRP A 97 7.43 -4.64 -9.80
N THR A 98 8.22 -5.08 -10.80
CA THR A 98 9.61 -5.52 -10.61
C THR A 98 10.50 -4.37 -10.13
N ALA A 99 10.37 -3.20 -10.75
CA ALA A 99 11.16 -2.02 -10.39
C ALA A 99 10.84 -1.50 -8.98
N LEU A 100 9.55 -1.40 -8.62
CA LEU A 100 9.13 -0.96 -7.28
C LEU A 100 9.63 -1.91 -6.18
N ALA A 101 9.60 -3.22 -6.44
CA ALA A 101 10.12 -4.21 -5.49
C ALA A 101 11.63 -4.04 -5.28
N ARG A 102 12.40 -3.88 -6.36
CA ARG A 102 13.85 -3.66 -6.30
C ARG A 102 14.19 -2.35 -5.58
N LEU A 103 13.55 -1.24 -5.93
CA LEU A 103 13.79 0.06 -5.30
C LEU A 103 13.43 0.06 -3.81
N SER A 104 12.37 -0.66 -3.42
CA SER A 104 12.01 -0.82 -2.01
C SER A 104 13.04 -1.64 -1.24
N GLU A 105 13.57 -2.74 -1.82
CA GLU A 105 14.66 -3.51 -1.22
C GLU A 105 15.94 -2.68 -1.08
N GLU A 106 16.29 -1.87 -2.09
CA GLU A 106 17.41 -0.93 -2.06
C GLU A 106 17.25 0.16 -0.98
N ALA A 107 16.00 0.55 -0.67
CA ALA A 107 15.71 1.45 0.43
C ALA A 107 15.84 0.78 1.82
N GLY A 108 16.06 -0.54 1.88
CA GLY A 108 16.37 -1.28 3.11
C GLY A 108 15.14 -1.78 3.88
N VAL A 109 13.95 -1.85 3.25
CA VAL A 109 12.76 -2.41 3.91
C VAL A 109 12.90 -3.92 4.18
N ASP A 110 12.09 -4.44 5.09
CA ASP A 110 12.16 -5.85 5.50
C ASP A 110 11.25 -6.77 4.68
N MET A 111 10.17 -6.23 4.11
CA MET A 111 9.15 -6.98 3.36
C MET A 111 8.50 -6.10 2.30
N ILE A 112 7.90 -6.74 1.31
CA ILE A 112 7.08 -6.08 0.27
C ILE A 112 5.62 -6.52 0.42
N GLU A 113 4.69 -5.57 0.36
CA GLU A 113 3.26 -5.84 0.23
C GLU A 113 2.80 -5.48 -1.19
N CYS A 114 2.24 -6.44 -1.94
CA CYS A 114 1.54 -6.19 -3.19
C CYS A 114 0.11 -5.72 -2.86
N ASN A 115 -0.24 -4.49 -3.18
CA ASN A 115 -1.58 -3.97 -2.94
C ASN A 115 -2.51 -4.28 -4.11
N PHE A 116 -3.30 -5.37 -3.99
CA PHE A 116 -4.34 -5.75 -4.93
C PHE A 116 -5.76 -5.39 -4.43
N SER A 117 -5.88 -4.41 -3.56
CA SER A 117 -7.14 -4.18 -2.86
C SER A 117 -7.74 -2.78 -3.05
N CYS A 118 -7.00 -1.79 -3.58
CA CYS A 118 -7.50 -0.43 -3.71
C CYS A 118 -8.69 -0.35 -4.70
N PRO A 119 -9.88 0.07 -4.26
CA PRO A 119 -11.07 0.09 -5.11
C PRO A 119 -11.18 1.38 -5.96
N GLN A 120 -10.34 2.36 -5.71
CA GLN A 120 -10.45 3.72 -6.24
C GLN A 120 -9.53 3.97 -7.46
N MET A 121 -8.95 2.91 -8.04
CA MET A 121 -8.02 3.07 -9.16
C MET A 121 -8.78 3.27 -10.47
N THR A 122 -8.23 4.12 -11.34
CA THR A 122 -8.81 4.44 -12.66
C THR A 122 -8.38 3.48 -13.76
N SER A 123 -7.33 2.67 -13.50
CA SER A 123 -6.81 1.67 -14.42
C SER A 123 -7.27 0.27 -14.01
N HIS A 124 -7.79 -0.51 -14.94
CA HIS A 124 -8.15 -1.92 -14.75
C HIS A 124 -6.93 -2.85 -14.53
N SER A 125 -5.73 -2.32 -14.69
CA SER A 125 -4.47 -3.01 -14.40
C SER A 125 -3.98 -2.82 -12.97
N MET A 126 -4.77 -2.16 -12.11
CA MET A 126 -4.40 -1.79 -10.74
C MET A 126 -5.50 -2.13 -9.73
N GLY A 127 -5.08 -2.24 -8.48
CA GLY A 127 -5.99 -2.32 -7.32
C GLY A 127 -6.91 -3.53 -7.34
N SER A 128 -8.18 -3.32 -7.02
CA SER A 128 -9.17 -4.38 -6.84
C SER A 128 -9.51 -5.14 -8.13
N ASP A 129 -9.35 -4.52 -9.29
CA ASP A 129 -9.56 -5.20 -10.58
C ASP A 129 -8.51 -6.31 -10.79
N VAL A 130 -7.27 -6.06 -10.37
CA VAL A 130 -6.24 -7.10 -10.30
C VAL A 130 -6.59 -8.13 -9.22
N GLY A 131 -7.00 -7.66 -8.04
CA GLY A 131 -7.30 -8.51 -6.87
C GLY A 131 -8.49 -9.46 -7.05
N THR A 132 -9.31 -9.26 -8.07
CA THR A 132 -10.41 -10.17 -8.47
C THR A 132 -10.03 -11.12 -9.62
N ASN A 133 -8.82 -10.99 -10.17
CA ASN A 133 -8.35 -11.79 -11.31
C ASN A 133 -7.12 -12.65 -10.90
N PRO A 134 -7.28 -13.97 -10.70
CA PRO A 134 -6.20 -14.87 -10.28
C PRO A 134 -4.96 -14.86 -11.19
N GLU A 135 -5.18 -14.73 -12.51
CA GLU A 135 -4.09 -14.70 -13.49
C GLU A 135 -3.22 -13.45 -13.33
N LEU A 136 -3.85 -12.28 -13.12
CA LEU A 136 -3.14 -11.04 -12.88
C LEU A 136 -2.43 -11.03 -11.52
N ILE A 137 -3.05 -11.59 -10.48
CA ILE A 137 -2.42 -11.75 -9.16
C ILE A 137 -1.14 -12.60 -9.29
N ALA A 138 -1.24 -13.77 -9.91
CA ALA A 138 -0.10 -14.65 -10.13
C ALA A 138 1.00 -13.97 -10.95
N LYS A 139 0.62 -13.31 -12.03
CA LYS A 139 1.51 -12.59 -12.95
C LYS A 139 2.29 -11.49 -12.23
N TYR A 140 1.60 -10.60 -11.50
CA TYR A 140 2.25 -9.47 -10.83
C TYR A 140 3.00 -9.88 -9.57
N THR A 141 2.52 -10.89 -8.83
CA THR A 141 3.29 -11.45 -7.71
C THR A 141 4.61 -12.08 -8.20
N ALA A 142 4.59 -12.77 -9.33
CA ALA A 142 5.81 -13.30 -9.96
C ALA A 142 6.75 -12.16 -10.43
N ALA A 143 6.20 -11.05 -10.93
CA ALA A 143 6.98 -9.87 -11.30
C ALA A 143 7.69 -9.26 -10.09
N VAL A 144 6.97 -9.09 -8.97
CA VAL A 144 7.55 -8.64 -7.69
C VAL A 144 8.66 -9.60 -7.23
N ARG A 145 8.43 -10.92 -7.32
CA ARG A 145 9.43 -11.91 -6.94
C ARG A 145 10.71 -11.83 -7.76
N ARG A 146 10.66 -11.39 -9.01
CA ARG A 146 11.84 -11.12 -9.84
C ARG A 146 12.65 -9.91 -9.34
N GLY A 147 11.99 -8.94 -8.76
CA GLY A 147 12.60 -7.68 -8.29
C GLY A 147 13.20 -7.73 -6.89
N THR A 148 12.87 -8.75 -6.06
CA THR A 148 13.31 -8.78 -4.66
C THR A 148 13.53 -10.20 -4.15
N LYS A 149 14.38 -10.35 -3.13
CA LYS A 149 14.56 -11.58 -2.34
C LYS A 149 13.81 -11.54 -1.01
N LEU A 150 13.26 -10.39 -0.63
CA LEU A 150 12.52 -10.18 0.61
C LEU A 150 11.21 -11.01 0.64
N PRO A 151 10.63 -11.26 1.81
CA PRO A 151 9.28 -11.79 1.91
C PRO A 151 8.28 -10.90 1.17
N VAL A 152 7.36 -11.53 0.44
CA VAL A 152 6.31 -10.86 -0.34
C VAL A 152 4.94 -11.25 0.21
N LEU A 153 4.12 -10.26 0.50
CA LEU A 153 2.74 -10.38 0.95
C LEU A 153 1.81 -9.95 -0.20
N ALA A 154 0.82 -10.75 -0.51
CA ALA A 154 -0.26 -10.36 -1.43
C ALA A 154 -1.46 -9.90 -0.59
N LYS A 155 -1.71 -8.58 -0.54
CA LYS A 155 -2.90 -8.04 0.14
C LYS A 155 -4.07 -8.01 -0.82
N MET A 156 -5.04 -8.86 -0.55
CA MET A 156 -6.20 -9.11 -1.39
C MET A 156 -7.35 -8.15 -1.11
N THR A 157 -8.24 -7.97 -2.10
CA THR A 157 -9.50 -7.27 -1.92
C THR A 157 -10.52 -8.17 -1.20
N PRO A 158 -11.36 -7.62 -0.29
CA PRO A 158 -12.49 -8.36 0.27
C PRO A 158 -13.72 -8.40 -0.68
N ASN A 159 -13.67 -7.67 -1.79
CA ASN A 159 -14.80 -7.52 -2.72
C ASN A 159 -14.87 -8.69 -3.70
N ILE A 160 -15.02 -9.90 -3.16
CA ILE A 160 -15.10 -11.14 -3.91
C ILE A 160 -16.05 -12.11 -3.21
N THR A 161 -16.78 -12.91 -3.97
CA THR A 161 -17.79 -13.84 -3.44
C THR A 161 -17.19 -15.08 -2.78
N ASN A 162 -15.99 -15.48 -3.18
CA ASN A 162 -15.27 -16.62 -2.62
C ASN A 162 -13.78 -16.31 -2.52
N MET A 163 -13.25 -16.23 -1.31
CA MET A 163 -11.84 -15.93 -1.04
C MET A 163 -10.86 -17.03 -1.48
N GLU A 164 -11.36 -18.19 -1.90
CA GLU A 164 -10.52 -19.26 -2.46
C GLU A 164 -10.19 -19.04 -3.94
N ILE A 165 -10.94 -18.20 -4.66
CA ILE A 165 -10.72 -17.92 -6.09
C ILE A 165 -9.36 -17.26 -6.36
N PRO A 166 -8.90 -16.25 -5.59
CA PRO A 166 -7.64 -15.58 -5.86
C PRO A 166 -6.39 -16.28 -5.26
N ARG A 167 -6.52 -17.52 -4.85
CA ARG A 167 -5.40 -18.32 -4.34
C ARG A 167 -4.44 -18.73 -5.44
#